data_1c7d9c6049c7169da094903903bb9058
#
_entry.id   1c7d9c6049c7169da094903903bb9058
#
_cell.length_a   1.000
_cell.length_b   1.000
_cell.length_c   1.000
_cell.angle_alpha   90.00
_cell.angle_beta   90.00
_cell.angle_gamma   90.00
#
_symmetry.space_group_name_H-M   'P 1'
#
loop_
_entity.id
_entity.type
_entity.pdbx_description
1 polymer ?
#
loop_
_entity_poly.entity_id
_entity_poly.type
_entity_poly.pdbx_seq_one_letter_code
_entity_poly.pdbx_strand_id
1 'polypeptide(L)'
;MAKTVVINASELHRAAGKVLKRVALQAEHLVVERDGYPVAVLLSYPEYEELMHLRALAKHRDLVRALGQEAERQGLSEEQLLAELEEDKRKAYNAAYGSNPA
;
A
#
# COMPACT_ATOMS: atom_id res chain seq x y z
N MET A 1 16.12 2.65 10.00
CA MET A 1 15.48 1.46 9.44
C MET A 1 14.66 0.74 10.51
N ALA A 2 13.48 0.32 10.14
CA ALA A 2 12.65 -0.43 11.07
C ALA A 2 13.24 -1.83 11.29
N LYS A 3 13.24 -2.27 12.53
CA LYS A 3 13.70 -3.60 12.88
C LYS A 3 12.58 -4.60 12.65
N THR A 4 12.89 -5.72 12.02
CA THR A 4 11.93 -6.79 11.81
C THR A 4 12.11 -7.86 12.88
N VAL A 5 11.05 -8.17 13.60
CA VAL A 5 11.05 -9.15 14.69
C VAL A 5 9.94 -10.17 14.41
N VAL A 6 10.23 -11.42 14.70
CA VAL A 6 9.25 -12.50 14.55
C VAL A 6 8.66 -12.84 15.90
N ILE A 7 7.34 -12.89 15.98
CA ILE A 7 6.63 -13.34 17.19
C ILE A 7 5.62 -14.41 16.80
N ASN A 8 5.19 -15.21 17.75
CA ASN A 8 4.13 -16.19 17.48
C ASN A 8 2.75 -15.61 17.81
N ALA A 9 1.71 -16.21 17.26
CA ALA A 9 0.35 -15.75 17.44
C ALA A 9 -0.09 -15.79 18.91
N SER A 10 0.41 -16.76 19.69
CA SER A 10 0.11 -16.85 21.11
C SER A 10 0.66 -15.69 21.90
N GLU A 11 1.88 -15.26 21.57
CA GLU A 11 2.50 -14.09 22.19
C GLU A 11 1.73 -12.82 21.88
N LEU A 12 1.30 -12.66 20.63
CA LEU A 12 0.47 -11.54 20.26
C LEU A 12 -0.83 -11.54 21.06
N HIS A 13 -1.47 -12.68 21.19
CA HIS A 13 -2.72 -12.78 21.94
C HIS A 13 -2.52 -12.41 23.42
N ARG A 14 -1.46 -12.91 24.05
CA ARG A 14 -1.21 -12.65 25.47
C ARG A 14 -0.78 -11.23 25.77
N ALA A 15 -0.04 -10.63 24.88
CA ALA A 15 0.62 -9.35 25.14
C ALA A 15 0.30 -8.31 24.08
N ALA A 16 -0.94 -8.29 23.59
CA ALA A 16 -1.35 -7.40 22.51
C ALA A 16 -1.02 -5.94 22.77
N GLY A 17 -1.25 -5.45 23.99
CA GLY A 17 -0.96 -4.06 24.33
C GLY A 17 0.52 -3.73 24.22
N LYS A 18 1.39 -4.60 24.69
CA LYS A 18 2.84 -4.40 24.59
C LYS A 18 3.31 -4.49 23.15
N VAL A 19 2.77 -5.42 22.41
CA VAL A 19 3.11 -5.60 20.98
C VAL A 19 2.73 -4.36 20.19
N LEU A 20 1.54 -3.84 20.41
CA LEU A 20 1.08 -2.63 19.71
C LEU A 20 1.93 -1.41 20.06
N LYS A 21 2.39 -1.30 21.30
CA LYS A 21 3.32 -0.22 21.70
C LYS A 21 4.65 -0.32 20.97
N ARG A 22 5.18 -1.52 20.83
CA ARG A 22 6.43 -1.74 20.09
C ARG A 22 6.32 -1.28 18.65
N VAL A 23 5.21 -1.61 18.01
CA VAL A 23 4.96 -1.20 16.63
C VAL A 23 4.77 0.30 16.53
N ALA A 24 3.95 0.88 17.39
CA ALA A 24 3.59 2.29 17.32
C ALA A 24 4.74 3.22 17.73
N LEU A 25 5.47 2.88 18.80
CA LEU A 25 6.47 3.77 19.38
C LEU A 25 7.88 3.47 18.92
N GLN A 26 8.21 2.23 18.64
CA GLN A 26 9.55 1.82 18.25
C GLN A 26 9.68 1.53 16.76
N ALA A 27 8.60 1.70 16.01
CA ALA A 27 8.55 1.46 14.57
C ALA A 27 9.08 0.07 14.18
N GLU A 28 8.87 -0.93 15.03
CA GLU A 28 9.24 -2.30 14.71
C GLU A 28 8.23 -2.92 13.77
N HIS A 29 8.72 -3.68 12.82
CA HIS A 29 7.87 -4.52 11.97
C HIS A 29 7.79 -5.90 12.60
N LEU A 30 6.60 -6.35 12.94
CA LEU A 30 6.43 -7.65 13.58
C LEU A 30 5.80 -8.64 12.62
N VAL A 31 6.50 -9.72 12.37
CA VAL A 31 5.98 -10.84 11.60
C VAL A 31 5.36 -11.82 12.57
N VAL A 32 4.07 -12.06 12.42
CA VAL A 32 3.33 -12.99 13.28
C VAL A 32 3.33 -14.36 12.63
N GLU A 33 3.82 -15.35 13.34
CA GLU A 33 3.86 -16.73 12.89
C GLU A 33 2.84 -17.58 13.64
N ARG A 34 2.29 -18.53 12.92
CA ARG A 34 1.42 -19.56 13.49
C ARG A 34 1.88 -20.91 12.94
N ASP A 35 2.15 -21.84 13.84
CA ASP A 35 2.63 -23.19 13.47
C ASP A 35 3.85 -23.14 12.53
N GLY A 36 4.75 -22.20 12.79
CA GLY A 36 5.97 -22.03 12.01
C GLY A 36 5.82 -21.29 10.69
N TYR A 37 4.62 -20.81 10.37
CA TYR A 37 4.37 -20.09 9.12
C TYR A 37 3.99 -18.64 9.37
N PRO A 38 4.55 -17.70 8.60
CA PRO A 38 4.14 -16.31 8.71
C PRO A 38 2.71 -16.13 8.19
N VAL A 39 1.84 -15.54 9.01
CA VAL A 39 0.43 -15.36 8.68
C VAL A 39 0.02 -13.90 8.64
N ALA A 40 0.80 -13.01 9.27
CA ALA A 40 0.46 -11.58 9.33
C ALA A 40 1.70 -10.75 9.59
N VAL A 41 1.60 -9.47 9.30
CA VAL A 41 2.64 -8.49 9.63
C VAL A 41 1.97 -7.30 10.30
N LEU A 42 2.59 -6.80 11.38
CA LEU A 42 2.13 -5.60 12.07
C LEU A 42 3.06 -4.47 11.76
N LEU A 43 2.52 -3.38 11.27
CA LEU A 43 3.23 -2.14 10.94
C LEU A 43 2.57 -0.98 11.67
N SER A 44 3.32 0.10 11.93
CA SER A 44 2.69 1.32 12.36
C SER A 44 1.81 1.88 11.23
N TYR A 45 0.78 2.63 11.60
CA TYR A 45 -0.12 3.18 10.59
C TYR A 45 0.60 4.10 9.59
N PRO A 46 1.50 5.00 10.01
CA PRO A 46 2.27 5.80 9.05
C PRO A 46 3.10 4.96 8.09
N GLU A 47 3.70 3.88 8.56
CA GLU A 47 4.48 3.00 7.69
C GLU A 47 3.60 2.26 6.69
N TYR A 48 2.42 1.84 7.12
CA TYR A 48 1.45 1.24 6.22
C TYR A 48 1.02 2.22 5.13
N GLU A 49 0.72 3.47 5.49
CA GLU A 49 0.35 4.48 4.52
C GLU A 49 1.46 4.73 3.51
N GLU A 50 2.70 4.83 3.99
CA GLU A 50 3.86 5.02 3.11
C GLU A 50 4.01 3.85 2.14
N LEU A 51 3.89 2.63 2.65
CA LEU A 51 3.99 1.43 1.82
C LEU A 51 2.89 1.39 0.74
N MET A 52 1.67 1.75 1.10
CA MET A 52 0.56 1.80 0.16
C MET A 52 0.77 2.90 -0.87
N HIS A 53 1.32 4.04 -0.46
CA HIS A 53 1.65 5.13 -1.36
C HIS A 53 2.72 4.71 -2.38
N LEU A 54 3.79 4.07 -1.93
CA LEU A 54 4.84 3.56 -2.80
C LEU A 54 4.30 2.52 -3.78
N ARG A 55 3.41 1.65 -3.32
CA ARG A 55 2.76 0.66 -4.16
C ARG A 55 1.91 1.32 -5.26
N ALA A 56 1.16 2.35 -4.89
CA ALA A 56 0.34 3.09 -5.84
C ALA A 56 1.20 3.80 -6.88
N LEU A 57 2.31 4.41 -6.47
CA LEU A 57 3.25 5.06 -7.38
C LEU A 57 3.88 4.06 -8.36
N ALA A 58 4.26 2.89 -7.88
CA ALA A 58 4.82 1.85 -8.73
C ALA A 58 3.83 1.37 -9.78
N LYS A 59 2.59 1.13 -9.38
CA LYS A 59 1.52 0.74 -10.30
C LYS A 59 1.23 1.84 -11.33
N HIS A 60 1.20 3.08 -10.88
CA HIS A 60 0.98 4.21 -11.76
C HIS A 60 2.09 4.33 -12.81
N ARG A 61 3.34 4.19 -12.39
CA ARG A 61 4.50 4.25 -13.27
C ARG A 61 4.44 3.15 -14.33
N ASP A 62 4.12 1.93 -13.91
CA ASP A 62 4.03 0.80 -14.82
C ASP A 62 2.90 0.98 -15.82
N LEU A 63 1.77 1.49 -15.37
CA LEU A 63 0.63 1.76 -16.22
C LEU A 63 0.93 2.86 -17.24
N VAL A 64 1.55 3.95 -16.81
CA VAL A 64 1.94 5.05 -17.70
C VAL A 64 2.89 4.54 -18.77
N ARG A 65 3.86 3.71 -18.37
CA ARG A 65 4.82 3.13 -19.33
C ARG A 65 4.12 2.24 -20.36
N ALA A 66 3.23 1.37 -19.91
CA ALA A 66 2.49 0.49 -20.79
C ALA A 66 1.59 1.26 -21.76
N LEU A 67 0.89 2.27 -21.25
CA LEU A 67 0.01 3.12 -22.06
C LEU A 67 0.83 3.97 -23.04
N GLY A 68 1.99 4.44 -22.63
CA GLY A 68 2.90 5.20 -23.50
C GLY A 68 3.37 4.37 -24.69
N GLN A 69 3.71 3.11 -24.47
CA GLN A 69 4.08 2.20 -25.54
C GLN A 69 2.93 1.94 -26.50
N GLU A 70 1.75 1.76 -25.97
CA GLU A 70 0.54 1.56 -26.80
C GLU A 70 0.22 2.82 -27.58
N ALA A 71 0.36 3.99 -26.97
CA ALA A 71 0.12 5.27 -27.61
C ALA A 71 1.08 5.50 -28.77
N GLU A 72 2.36 5.14 -28.63
CA GLU A 72 3.33 5.24 -29.71
C GLU A 72 2.91 4.40 -30.92
N ARG A 73 2.41 3.21 -30.69
CA ARG A 73 1.90 2.36 -31.78
C ARG A 73 0.69 2.98 -32.45
N GLN A 74 -0.17 3.70 -31.70
CA GLN A 74 -1.40 4.30 -32.22
C GLN A 74 -1.24 5.74 -32.65
N GLY A 75 -0.06 6.35 -32.43
CA GLY A 75 0.18 7.74 -32.76
C GLY A 75 -0.47 8.73 -31.82
N LEU A 76 -0.79 8.33 -30.60
CA LEU A 76 -1.35 9.21 -29.58
C LEU A 76 -0.25 9.95 -28.83
N SER A 77 -0.54 11.18 -28.38
CA SER A 77 0.42 11.94 -27.59
C SER A 77 0.41 11.52 -26.13
N GLU A 78 1.55 11.67 -25.46
CA GLU A 78 1.67 11.41 -24.03
C GLU A 78 0.75 12.28 -23.20
N GLU A 79 0.59 13.55 -23.62
CA GLU A 79 -0.27 14.50 -22.91
C GLU A 79 -1.73 14.03 -22.90
N GLN A 80 -2.21 13.56 -24.04
CA GLN A 80 -3.58 13.04 -24.12
C GLN A 80 -3.76 11.82 -23.24
N LEU A 81 -2.76 10.94 -23.21
CA LEU A 81 -2.80 9.72 -22.40
C LEU A 81 -2.77 10.03 -20.92
N LEU A 82 -1.92 10.95 -20.50
CA LEU A 82 -1.84 11.35 -19.10
C LEU A 82 -3.12 12.02 -18.64
N ALA A 83 -3.75 12.82 -19.49
CA ALA A 83 -5.02 13.45 -19.16
C ALA A 83 -6.13 12.43 -18.95
N GLU A 84 -6.21 11.43 -19.83
CA GLU A 84 -7.19 10.35 -19.69
C GLU A 84 -6.95 9.52 -18.43
N LEU A 85 -5.69 9.22 -18.14
CA LEU A 85 -5.33 8.44 -16.95
C LEU A 85 -5.69 9.18 -15.67
N GLU A 86 -5.46 10.48 -15.61
CA GLU A 86 -5.82 11.29 -14.47
C GLU A 86 -7.33 11.37 -14.26
N GLU A 87 -8.08 11.45 -15.35
CA GLU A 87 -9.53 11.45 -15.27
C GLU A 87 -10.07 10.11 -14.76
N ASP A 88 -9.53 9.00 -15.26
CA ASP A 88 -9.90 7.67 -14.82
C ASP A 88 -9.58 7.45 -13.35
N LYS A 89 -8.42 7.93 -12.91
CA LYS A 89 -8.00 7.85 -11.52
C LYS A 89 -8.95 8.64 -10.61
N ARG A 90 -9.36 9.82 -11.04
CA ARG A 90 -10.30 10.65 -10.28
C ARG A 90 -11.67 9.99 -10.20
N LYS A 91 -12.15 9.41 -11.29
CA LYS A 91 -13.41 8.68 -11.29
C LYS A 91 -13.37 7.47 -10.36
N ALA A 92 -12.27 6.73 -10.39
CA ALA A 92 -12.09 5.59 -9.51
C ALA A 92 -12.06 6.00 -8.04
N TYR A 93 -11.37 7.09 -7.72
CA TYR A 93 -11.33 7.62 -6.37
C TYR A 93 -12.71 8.08 -5.91
N ASN A 94 -13.43 8.80 -6.75
CA ASN A 94 -14.78 9.28 -6.43
C ASN A 94 -15.77 8.12 -6.25
N ALA A 95 -15.63 7.07 -7.05
CA ALA A 95 -16.47 5.89 -6.90
C ALA A 95 -16.21 5.17 -5.57
N ALA A 96 -14.96 5.17 -5.10
CA ALA A 96 -14.59 4.50 -3.85
C ALA A 96 -14.86 5.35 -2.61
N TYR A 97 -14.66 6.66 -2.68
CA TYR A 97 -14.66 7.53 -1.50
C TYR A 97 -15.47 8.81 -1.64
N GLY A 98 -15.58 9.35 -2.86
CA GLY A 98 -15.98 10.74 -3.06
C GLY A 98 -17.47 11.01 -3.10
N SER A 99 -18.29 10.01 -3.27
CA SER A 99 -19.74 10.19 -3.37
C SER A 99 -20.47 9.90 -2.08
N ASN A 100 -19.76 9.84 -0.99
CA ASN A 100 -20.37 9.56 0.29
C ASN A 100 -20.82 10.87 0.92
N PRO A 101 -22.10 11.21 0.82
CA PRO A 101 -22.60 12.39 1.51
C PRO A 101 -22.58 12.09 2.99
N ALA A 102 -21.68 12.71 3.66
CA ALA A 102 -21.60 12.54 5.10
C ALA A 102 -22.93 12.89 5.76
#